data_da0b84cd15bce02ea4385d85b796915a
#
_entry.id   da0b84cd15bce02ea4385d85b796915a
#
_cell.length_a   1.000
_cell.length_b   1.000
_cell.length_c   1.000
_cell.angle_alpha   90.00
_cell.angle_beta   90.00
_cell.angle_gamma   90.00
#
_symmetry.space_group_name_H-M   'P 1'
#
loop_
_entity.id
_entity.type
_entity.pdbx_description
1 polymer ?
#
loop_
_entity_poly.entity_id
_entity_poly.type
_entity_poly.pdbx_seq_one_letter_code
_entity_poly.pdbx_strand_id
1 'polypeptide(L)'
;MKIKRFLAGLLAAALLCGLMAAVPASAATGGASASGFTDITDPAVAEAAEVLRLLGVVNGTGGTLFNPGGTLTRAEFCKMAIEIMGKGEEASAQMNRTIFLDVKGDHWARGYINLAASTRLGATEEGGGEMLMVGVGDGTFQPGRTMTFAEAVTTLMRILGYTASDVASGSSWYSGYLASADVIGLTDGVSLAWDSPVTRGQT
;
A
#
# COMPACT_ATOMS: atom_id res chain seq x y z
N MET A 1 22.07 -4.08 0.70
CA MET A 1 22.51 -2.92 1.51
C MET A 1 22.42 -1.58 0.77
N LYS A 2 22.28 -1.51 -0.54
CA LYS A 2 22.24 -0.23 -1.30
C LYS A 2 20.82 0.37 -1.46
N ILE A 3 19.77 -0.43 -1.47
CA ILE A 3 18.38 0.02 -1.60
C ILE A 3 17.86 0.69 -0.32
N LYS A 4 18.29 0.23 0.86
CA LYS A 4 17.99 0.87 2.16
C LYS A 4 18.48 2.33 2.24
N ARG A 5 19.49 2.70 1.43
CA ARG A 5 20.02 4.08 1.36
C ARG A 5 19.22 4.99 0.40
N PHE A 6 18.50 4.43 -0.58
CA PHE A 6 17.71 5.22 -1.52
C PHE A 6 16.35 5.64 -0.94
N LEU A 7 15.67 4.75 -0.20
CA LEU A 7 14.41 5.09 0.47
C LEU A 7 14.64 6.05 1.66
N ALA A 8 15.75 5.87 2.41
CA ALA A 8 16.12 6.82 3.45
C ALA A 8 16.43 8.23 2.90
N GLY A 9 16.90 8.32 1.65
CA GLY A 9 17.13 9.59 0.96
C GLY A 9 15.86 10.31 0.56
N LEU A 10 14.79 9.59 0.20
CA LEU A 10 13.51 10.19 -0.16
C LEU A 10 12.73 10.67 1.08
N LEU A 11 12.78 9.92 2.18
CA LEU A 11 12.22 10.39 3.46
C LEU A 11 12.98 11.58 4.04
N ALA A 12 14.32 11.62 3.88
CA ALA A 12 15.13 12.75 4.36
C ALA A 12 14.92 14.03 3.55
N ALA A 13 14.58 13.95 2.27
CA ALA A 13 14.27 15.12 1.45
C ALA A 13 12.93 15.77 1.83
N ALA A 14 11.98 15.01 2.36
CA ALA A 14 10.72 15.55 2.88
C ALA A 14 10.89 16.26 4.23
N LEU A 15 11.93 15.89 5.02
CA LEU A 15 12.20 16.52 6.33
C LEU A 15 13.04 17.82 6.24
N LEU A 16 13.65 18.15 5.10
CA LEU A 16 14.54 19.31 4.97
C LEU A 16 13.84 20.59 4.47
N CYS A 17 12.54 20.57 4.14
CA CYS A 17 11.75 21.76 3.82
C CYS A 17 11.04 22.40 5.03
N GLY A 18 11.27 21.93 6.23
CA GLY A 18 10.59 22.35 7.47
C GLY A 18 11.33 23.39 8.34
N LEU A 19 12.27 24.19 7.81
CA LEU A 19 12.90 25.24 8.60
C LEU A 19 12.85 26.58 7.88
N MET A 20 11.75 27.31 8.06
CA MET A 20 11.71 28.79 8.13
C MET A 20 10.28 29.27 8.37
N ALA A 21 10.19 30.15 9.37
CA ALA A 21 9.11 31.03 9.74
C ALA A 21 8.17 30.50 10.85
N ALA A 22 8.49 30.92 12.06
CA ALA A 22 7.51 31.06 13.13
C ALA A 22 6.44 32.10 12.72
N VAL A 23 5.27 31.60 12.31
CA VAL A 23 4.06 32.41 12.18
C VAL A 23 3.26 32.24 13.47
N PRO A 24 2.79 33.32 14.13
CA PRO A 24 2.02 33.18 15.35
C PRO A 24 0.74 32.39 15.10
N ALA A 25 0.49 31.40 15.94
CA ALA A 25 -0.70 30.60 15.93
C ALA A 25 -1.93 31.47 16.15
N SER A 26 -2.60 31.85 15.07
CA SER A 26 -3.96 32.34 15.11
C SER A 26 -4.87 31.11 15.07
N ALA A 27 -5.58 30.85 16.15
CA ALA A 27 -6.55 29.77 16.23
C ALA A 27 -7.65 29.99 15.19
N ALA A 28 -7.52 29.34 14.05
CA ALA A 28 -8.60 29.20 13.09
C ALA A 28 -9.44 27.97 13.50
N THR A 29 -10.50 28.23 14.25
CA THR A 29 -11.63 27.31 14.41
C THR A 29 -12.33 27.20 13.04
N GLY A 30 -12.19 26.04 12.40
CA GLY A 30 -12.86 25.73 11.16
C GLY A 30 -12.01 24.77 10.34
N GLY A 31 -12.15 23.47 10.58
CA GLY A 31 -11.41 22.43 9.88
C GLY A 31 -11.75 22.39 8.39
N ALA A 32 -11.03 23.15 7.60
CA ALA A 32 -10.89 22.83 6.19
C ALA A 32 -9.98 21.59 6.14
N SER A 33 -10.51 20.47 5.73
CA SER A 33 -9.72 19.28 5.40
C SER A 33 -8.66 19.70 4.38
N ALA A 34 -7.40 19.56 4.71
CA ALA A 34 -6.28 19.85 3.79
C ALA A 34 -6.31 18.92 2.56
N SER A 35 -7.03 17.81 2.65
CA SER A 35 -7.29 16.91 1.54
C SER A 35 -8.45 17.47 0.69
N GLY A 36 -8.41 17.25 -0.63
CA GLY A 36 -9.55 17.54 -1.49
C GLY A 36 -10.79 16.69 -1.21
N PHE A 37 -10.75 15.83 -0.17
CA PHE A 37 -11.83 14.94 0.25
C PHE A 37 -12.60 15.55 1.43
N THR A 38 -13.95 15.46 1.36
CA THR A 38 -14.85 16.14 2.30
C THR A 38 -15.39 15.21 3.40
N ASP A 39 -15.17 13.92 3.29
CA ASP A 39 -15.70 12.87 4.18
C ASP A 39 -14.65 12.27 5.13
N ILE A 40 -13.45 12.85 5.19
CA ILE A 40 -12.41 12.44 6.14
C ILE A 40 -12.43 13.39 7.34
N THR A 41 -12.66 12.83 8.52
CA THR A 41 -12.72 13.59 9.78
C THR A 41 -11.42 13.51 10.58
N ASP A 42 -10.63 12.45 10.41
CA ASP A 42 -9.33 12.28 11.05
C ASP A 42 -8.26 13.08 10.29
N PRO A 43 -7.57 14.04 10.94
CA PRO A 43 -6.56 14.86 10.28
C PRO A 43 -5.37 14.07 9.73
N ALA A 44 -4.94 13.00 10.40
CA ALA A 44 -3.82 12.17 9.94
C ALA A 44 -4.20 11.39 8.68
N VAL A 45 -5.42 10.83 8.66
CA VAL A 45 -5.96 10.18 7.45
C VAL A 45 -6.15 11.18 6.32
N ALA A 46 -6.59 12.41 6.62
CA ALA A 46 -6.76 13.46 5.62
C ALA A 46 -5.43 13.85 4.97
N GLU A 47 -4.38 14.04 5.76
CA GLU A 47 -3.03 14.34 5.28
C GLU A 47 -2.47 13.19 4.42
N ALA A 48 -2.55 11.95 4.91
CA ALA A 48 -2.10 10.78 4.19
C ALA A 48 -2.84 10.60 2.86
N ALA A 49 -4.17 10.73 2.86
CA ALA A 49 -4.99 10.61 1.67
C ALA A 49 -4.66 11.69 0.62
N GLU A 50 -4.33 12.92 1.06
CA GLU A 50 -3.92 13.99 0.14
C GLU A 50 -2.55 13.70 -0.49
N VAL A 51 -1.58 13.25 0.30
CA VAL A 51 -0.26 12.85 -0.21
C VAL A 51 -0.41 11.74 -1.25
N LEU A 52 -1.17 10.67 -0.93
CA LEU A 52 -1.39 9.56 -1.85
C LEU A 52 -2.17 9.99 -3.11
N ARG A 53 -3.09 10.96 -2.99
CA ARG A 53 -3.80 11.54 -4.13
C ARG A 53 -2.87 12.31 -5.05
N LEU A 54 -1.99 13.14 -4.49
CA LEU A 54 -0.99 13.90 -5.26
C LEU A 54 0.01 13.00 -5.97
N LEU A 55 0.33 11.85 -5.37
CA LEU A 55 1.18 10.82 -5.98
C LEU A 55 0.43 9.94 -7.00
N GLY A 56 -0.87 10.15 -7.20
CA GLY A 56 -1.68 9.33 -8.12
C GLY A 56 -2.01 7.93 -7.61
N VAL A 57 -1.66 7.60 -6.37
CA VAL A 57 -1.87 6.27 -5.77
C VAL A 57 -3.35 6.02 -5.50
N VAL A 58 -4.05 7.01 -4.93
CA VAL A 58 -5.47 6.93 -4.64
C VAL A 58 -6.27 7.97 -5.40
N ASN A 59 -7.48 7.57 -5.78
CA ASN A 59 -8.52 8.46 -6.26
C ASN A 59 -9.71 8.37 -5.30
N GLY A 60 -10.57 9.39 -5.32
CA GLY A 60 -11.85 9.34 -4.61
C GLY A 60 -12.77 8.24 -5.15
N THR A 61 -13.81 7.94 -4.42
CA THR A 61 -14.88 7.00 -4.82
C THR A 61 -15.96 7.67 -5.68
N GLY A 62 -15.85 8.97 -5.88
CA GLY A 62 -16.72 9.82 -6.68
C GLY A 62 -16.77 11.24 -6.13
N GLY A 63 -16.62 12.25 -7.00
CA GLY A 63 -16.55 13.65 -6.59
C GLY A 63 -15.42 13.91 -5.58
N THR A 64 -15.77 14.45 -4.42
CA THR A 64 -14.86 14.77 -3.32
C THR A 64 -14.90 13.73 -2.18
N LEU A 65 -15.37 12.51 -2.44
CA LEU A 65 -15.48 11.48 -1.42
C LEU A 65 -14.30 10.50 -1.47
N PHE A 66 -13.68 10.25 -0.33
CA PHE A 66 -12.65 9.24 -0.14
C PHE A 66 -13.21 7.91 0.32
N ASN A 67 -14.28 7.92 1.13
CA ASN A 67 -14.90 6.79 1.80
C ASN A 67 -13.92 6.05 2.75
N PRO A 68 -13.43 6.72 3.81
CA PRO A 68 -12.40 6.14 4.71
C PRO A 68 -12.86 4.86 5.41
N GLY A 69 -14.16 4.67 5.64
CA GLY A 69 -14.73 3.47 6.23
C GLY A 69 -14.99 2.32 5.23
N GLY A 70 -14.83 2.56 3.94
CA GLY A 70 -15.01 1.54 2.91
C GLY A 70 -13.87 0.53 2.91
N THR A 71 -14.19 -0.76 2.84
CA THR A 71 -13.18 -1.82 2.74
C THR A 71 -12.54 -1.83 1.36
N LEU A 72 -11.26 -2.22 1.31
CA LEU A 72 -10.52 -2.40 0.06
C LEU A 72 -10.63 -3.84 -0.44
N THR A 73 -10.84 -3.99 -1.73
CA THR A 73 -10.67 -5.27 -2.41
C THR A 73 -9.19 -5.55 -2.68
N ARG A 74 -8.85 -6.81 -2.91
CA ARG A 74 -7.49 -7.22 -3.29
C ARG A 74 -7.03 -6.54 -4.59
N ALA A 75 -7.95 -6.34 -5.54
CA ALA A 75 -7.64 -5.64 -6.80
C ALA A 75 -7.33 -4.15 -6.58
N GLU A 76 -8.09 -3.46 -5.74
CA GLU A 76 -7.87 -2.05 -5.41
C GLU A 76 -6.55 -1.87 -4.66
N PHE A 77 -6.29 -2.69 -3.65
CA PHE A 77 -5.03 -2.65 -2.93
C PHE A 77 -3.83 -2.98 -3.84
N CYS A 78 -3.98 -3.96 -4.74
CA CYS A 78 -2.96 -4.32 -5.72
C CYS A 78 -2.59 -3.13 -6.62
N LYS A 79 -3.60 -2.36 -7.11
CA LYS A 79 -3.36 -1.14 -7.86
C LYS A 79 -2.56 -0.13 -7.02
N MET A 80 -3.01 0.14 -5.78
CA MET A 80 -2.31 1.07 -4.89
C MET A 80 -0.85 0.66 -4.67
N ALA A 81 -0.58 -0.62 -4.42
CA ALA A 81 0.76 -1.15 -4.21
C ALA A 81 1.68 -0.92 -5.43
N ILE A 82 1.19 -1.12 -6.64
CA ILE A 82 1.93 -0.88 -7.88
C ILE A 82 2.17 0.62 -8.11
N GLU A 83 1.17 1.48 -7.82
CA GLU A 83 1.32 2.93 -7.93
C GLU A 83 2.33 3.49 -6.91
N ILE A 84 2.31 3.02 -5.65
CA ILE A 84 3.31 3.39 -4.63
C ILE A 84 4.74 3.05 -5.09
N MET A 85 4.92 1.97 -5.84
CA MET A 85 6.21 1.57 -6.41
C MET A 85 6.62 2.40 -7.63
N GLY A 86 5.77 3.33 -8.11
CA GLY A 86 6.00 4.09 -9.34
C GLY A 86 5.92 3.26 -10.62
N LYS A 87 5.21 2.10 -10.59
CA LYS A 87 5.13 1.15 -11.71
C LYS A 87 3.77 1.13 -12.41
N GLY A 88 2.91 2.12 -12.16
CA GLY A 88 1.56 2.17 -12.74
C GLY A 88 1.55 2.09 -14.26
N GLU A 89 2.47 2.76 -14.94
CA GLU A 89 2.59 2.74 -16.40
C GLU A 89 2.94 1.35 -16.96
N GLU A 90 3.70 0.54 -16.21
CA GLU A 90 4.08 -0.81 -16.63
C GLU A 90 2.88 -1.77 -16.65
N ALA A 91 1.81 -1.47 -15.88
CA ALA A 91 0.64 -2.33 -15.76
C ALA A 91 -0.08 -2.54 -17.09
N SER A 92 -0.14 -1.52 -17.95
CA SER A 92 -0.78 -1.62 -19.26
C SER A 92 -0.15 -2.67 -20.18
N ALA A 93 1.16 -2.84 -20.11
CA ALA A 93 1.90 -3.84 -20.86
C ALA A 93 1.61 -5.28 -20.42
N GLN A 94 1.06 -5.46 -19.21
CA GLN A 94 0.74 -6.78 -18.64
C GLN A 94 -0.70 -7.24 -18.91
N MET A 95 -1.53 -6.44 -19.57
CA MET A 95 -2.95 -6.75 -19.84
C MET A 95 -3.16 -8.04 -20.66
N ASN A 96 -2.23 -8.37 -21.54
CA ASN A 96 -2.37 -9.52 -22.47
C ASN A 96 -1.95 -10.86 -21.84
N ARG A 97 -1.46 -10.89 -20.61
CA ARG A 97 -1.05 -12.12 -19.92
C ARG A 97 -2.24 -12.72 -19.15
N THR A 98 -2.29 -14.04 -19.07
CA THR A 98 -3.24 -14.77 -18.21
C THR A 98 -2.44 -15.51 -17.15
N ILE A 99 -2.45 -14.99 -15.91
CA ILE A 99 -1.79 -15.62 -14.76
C ILE A 99 -2.82 -16.32 -13.89
N PHE A 100 -3.98 -15.68 -13.67
CA PHE A 100 -5.04 -16.19 -12.80
C PHE A 100 -6.32 -16.47 -13.59
N LEU A 101 -6.98 -17.57 -13.26
CA LEU A 101 -8.16 -18.06 -13.96
C LEU A 101 -9.39 -17.14 -13.80
N ASP A 102 -9.48 -16.45 -12.67
CA ASP A 102 -10.59 -15.56 -12.31
C ASP A 102 -10.37 -14.10 -12.71
N VAL A 103 -9.19 -13.76 -13.26
CA VAL A 103 -8.89 -12.42 -13.75
C VAL A 103 -9.08 -12.38 -15.27
N LYS A 104 -10.30 -12.05 -15.69
CA LYS A 104 -10.73 -12.03 -17.10
C LYS A 104 -9.95 -11.00 -17.92
N GLY A 105 -9.99 -11.14 -19.26
CA GLY A 105 -9.30 -10.25 -20.20
C GLY A 105 -9.70 -8.77 -20.09
N ASP A 106 -10.94 -8.53 -19.74
CA ASP A 106 -11.58 -7.22 -19.59
C ASP A 106 -11.55 -6.69 -18.13
N HIS A 107 -10.99 -7.44 -17.18
CA HIS A 107 -10.93 -6.99 -15.80
C HIS A 107 -10.02 -5.76 -15.66
N TRP A 108 -10.54 -4.67 -15.13
CA TRP A 108 -9.85 -3.38 -15.05
C TRP A 108 -8.47 -3.42 -14.38
N ALA A 109 -8.32 -4.28 -13.35
CA ALA A 109 -7.07 -4.41 -12.60
C ALA A 109 -6.12 -5.48 -13.16
N ARG A 110 -6.44 -6.12 -14.31
CA ARG A 110 -5.68 -7.26 -14.82
C ARG A 110 -4.18 -6.96 -14.98
N GLY A 111 -3.84 -5.81 -15.54
CA GLY A 111 -2.45 -5.41 -15.70
C GLY A 111 -1.72 -5.24 -14.37
N TYR A 112 -2.35 -4.61 -13.41
CA TYR A 112 -1.81 -4.44 -12.05
C TYR A 112 -1.60 -5.77 -11.35
N ILE A 113 -2.58 -6.67 -11.41
CA ILE A 113 -2.52 -8.01 -10.81
C ILE A 113 -1.40 -8.84 -11.44
N ASN A 114 -1.31 -8.85 -12.76
CA ASN A 114 -0.26 -9.56 -13.48
C ASN A 114 1.13 -9.00 -13.15
N LEU A 115 1.26 -7.68 -13.06
CA LEU A 115 2.50 -7.02 -12.68
C LEU A 115 2.91 -7.37 -11.26
N ALA A 116 1.99 -7.29 -10.29
CA ALA A 116 2.24 -7.63 -8.90
C ALA A 116 2.66 -9.10 -8.71
N ALA A 117 2.01 -10.02 -9.45
CA ALA A 117 2.34 -11.43 -9.43
C ALA A 117 3.63 -11.79 -10.20
N SER A 118 4.21 -10.83 -10.91
CA SER A 118 5.49 -11.00 -11.64
C SER A 118 6.63 -10.18 -11.04
N THR A 119 6.32 -9.20 -10.19
CA THR A 119 7.31 -8.34 -9.54
C THR A 119 7.91 -9.08 -8.34
N ARG A 120 9.20 -9.39 -8.43
CA ARG A 120 9.96 -9.97 -7.32
C ARG A 120 10.68 -8.88 -6.55
N LEU A 121 10.57 -8.94 -5.23
CA LEU A 121 11.20 -8.01 -4.28
C LEU A 121 12.23 -8.76 -3.45
N GLY A 122 13.34 -8.09 -3.12
CA GLY A 122 14.43 -8.72 -2.37
C GLY A 122 15.23 -9.77 -3.15
N ALA A 123 15.09 -9.85 -4.47
CA ALA A 123 15.89 -10.73 -5.31
C ALA A 123 17.36 -10.28 -5.34
N THR A 124 18.29 -11.24 -5.31
CA THR A 124 19.73 -11.06 -5.51
C THR A 124 20.15 -11.53 -6.91
N GLU A 125 21.41 -11.33 -7.28
CA GLU A 125 21.99 -11.85 -8.53
C GLU A 125 21.94 -13.39 -8.58
N GLU A 126 21.92 -14.06 -7.44
CA GLU A 126 21.82 -15.51 -7.29
C GLU A 126 20.38 -16.03 -7.39
N GLY A 127 19.40 -15.13 -7.53
CA GLY A 127 17.99 -15.46 -7.55
C GLY A 127 17.29 -15.17 -6.21
N GLY A 128 16.13 -15.78 -5.99
CA GLY A 128 15.31 -15.56 -4.79
C GLY A 128 14.33 -14.40 -4.95
N GLY A 129 14.01 -13.76 -3.84
CA GLY A 129 12.99 -12.70 -3.78
C GLY A 129 11.57 -13.26 -3.72
N GLU A 130 10.66 -12.43 -3.26
CA GLU A 130 9.25 -12.77 -3.09
C GLU A 130 8.39 -11.97 -4.04
N MET A 131 7.30 -12.58 -4.51
CA MET A 131 6.31 -11.86 -5.31
C MET A 131 5.65 -10.79 -4.46
N LEU A 132 5.41 -9.61 -5.04
CA LEU A 132 4.72 -8.52 -4.35
C LEU A 132 3.37 -8.99 -3.82
N MET A 133 2.56 -9.60 -4.67
CA MET A 133 1.32 -10.27 -4.29
C MET A 133 1.22 -11.63 -5.01
N VAL A 134 0.54 -12.57 -4.37
CA VAL A 134 0.34 -13.92 -4.91
C VAL A 134 -1.16 -14.26 -4.97
N GLY A 135 -1.50 -15.28 -5.75
CA GLY A 135 -2.83 -15.90 -5.71
C GLY A 135 -3.10 -16.64 -4.41
N VAL A 136 -4.30 -17.18 -4.29
CA VAL A 136 -4.77 -17.86 -3.06
C VAL A 136 -4.51 -19.36 -3.05
N GLY A 137 -3.73 -19.87 -4.00
CA GLY A 137 -3.26 -21.29 -4.00
C GLY A 137 -4.02 -22.24 -4.93
N ASP A 138 -5.15 -21.81 -5.48
CA ASP A 138 -6.01 -22.62 -6.38
C ASP A 138 -5.97 -22.15 -7.85
N GLY A 139 -4.97 -21.34 -8.20
CA GLY A 139 -4.86 -20.71 -9.51
C GLY A 139 -5.70 -19.43 -9.67
N THR A 140 -6.33 -18.94 -8.60
CA THR A 140 -7.11 -17.70 -8.59
C THR A 140 -6.43 -16.61 -7.80
N PHE A 141 -6.81 -15.36 -8.07
CA PHE A 141 -6.37 -14.16 -7.35
C PHE A 141 -7.41 -13.65 -6.37
N GLN A 142 -8.68 -13.88 -6.66
CA GLN A 142 -9.85 -13.36 -5.94
C GLN A 142 -9.88 -11.82 -5.90
N PRO A 143 -9.92 -11.14 -7.04
CA PRO A 143 -9.78 -9.68 -7.13
C PRO A 143 -10.86 -8.92 -6.36
N GLY A 144 -12.08 -9.45 -6.28
CA GLY A 144 -13.20 -8.85 -5.56
C GLY A 144 -13.26 -9.16 -4.06
N ARG A 145 -12.40 -10.05 -3.54
CA ARG A 145 -12.34 -10.36 -2.11
C ARG A 145 -11.73 -9.17 -1.34
N THR A 146 -12.25 -8.90 -0.16
CA THR A 146 -11.68 -7.88 0.72
C THR A 146 -10.25 -8.25 1.12
N MET A 147 -9.38 -7.24 1.19
CA MET A 147 -8.00 -7.36 1.67
C MET A 147 -7.98 -7.54 3.18
N THR A 148 -7.25 -8.52 3.69
CA THR A 148 -7.07 -8.67 5.14
C THR A 148 -5.90 -7.84 5.66
N PHE A 149 -5.90 -7.55 6.96
CA PHE A 149 -4.82 -6.81 7.60
C PHE A 149 -3.46 -7.48 7.41
N ALA A 150 -3.37 -8.80 7.60
CA ALA A 150 -2.13 -9.53 7.38
C ALA A 150 -1.63 -9.44 5.93
N GLU A 151 -2.52 -9.53 4.95
CA GLU A 151 -2.15 -9.41 3.54
C GLU A 151 -1.66 -7.99 3.19
N ALA A 152 -2.33 -6.96 3.71
CA ALA A 152 -1.97 -5.57 3.50
C ALA A 152 -0.59 -5.27 4.09
N VAL A 153 -0.37 -5.58 5.37
CA VAL A 153 0.90 -5.35 6.06
C VAL A 153 2.03 -6.14 5.39
N THR A 154 1.83 -7.41 5.05
CA THR A 154 2.86 -8.21 4.36
C THR A 154 3.25 -7.58 3.02
N THR A 155 2.26 -7.09 2.25
CA THR A 155 2.54 -6.43 0.96
C THR A 155 3.33 -5.14 1.15
N LEU A 156 2.95 -4.31 2.12
CA LEU A 156 3.68 -3.07 2.44
C LEU A 156 5.10 -3.35 2.92
N MET A 157 5.29 -4.34 3.79
CA MET A 157 6.63 -4.75 4.25
C MET A 157 7.51 -5.21 3.09
N ARG A 158 6.95 -5.94 2.12
CA ARG A 158 7.66 -6.32 0.90
C ARG A 158 8.05 -5.12 0.06
N ILE A 159 7.17 -4.12 -0.11
CA ILE A 159 7.49 -2.86 -0.79
C ILE A 159 8.65 -2.14 -0.09
N LEU A 160 8.70 -2.17 1.24
CA LEU A 160 9.81 -1.63 2.04
C LEU A 160 11.11 -2.46 1.93
N GLY A 161 11.08 -3.60 1.22
CA GLY A 161 12.23 -4.45 0.95
C GLY A 161 12.46 -5.56 1.99
N TYR A 162 11.49 -5.82 2.87
CA TYR A 162 11.56 -6.96 3.80
C TYR A 162 11.08 -8.23 3.08
N THR A 163 11.84 -9.31 3.26
CA THR A 163 11.50 -10.66 2.79
C THR A 163 11.31 -11.60 3.98
N ALA A 164 10.86 -12.83 3.74
CA ALA A 164 10.73 -13.83 4.80
C ALA A 164 12.05 -14.11 5.54
N SER A 165 13.19 -13.87 4.90
CA SER A 165 14.51 -13.99 5.54
C SER A 165 14.89 -12.81 6.45
N ASP A 166 14.22 -11.66 6.28
CA ASP A 166 14.49 -10.44 7.07
C ASP A 166 13.60 -10.35 8.31
N VAL A 167 12.52 -11.13 8.37
CA VAL A 167 11.55 -11.13 9.47
C VAL A 167 11.70 -12.37 10.34
N ALA A 168 11.26 -12.27 11.60
CA ALA A 168 11.33 -13.40 12.52
C ALA A 168 10.49 -14.58 12.01
N SER A 169 10.99 -15.80 12.17
CA SER A 169 10.21 -17.01 11.91
C SER A 169 9.02 -17.07 12.86
N GLY A 170 7.86 -17.40 12.32
CA GLY A 170 6.62 -17.45 13.08
C GLY A 170 5.80 -18.69 12.74
N SER A 171 4.70 -18.87 13.46
CA SER A 171 3.77 -19.99 13.27
C SER A 171 2.93 -19.89 12.00
N SER A 172 2.89 -18.71 11.38
CA SER A 172 2.11 -18.41 10.19
C SER A 172 2.94 -17.58 9.20
N TRP A 173 2.58 -17.63 7.93
CA TRP A 173 3.28 -16.91 6.84
C TRP A 173 3.34 -15.38 7.05
N TYR A 174 2.41 -14.82 7.82
CA TYR A 174 2.31 -13.37 8.10
C TYR A 174 2.91 -12.94 9.43
N SER A 175 3.08 -13.86 10.41
CA SER A 175 3.37 -13.48 11.80
C SER A 175 4.68 -12.71 11.96
N GLY A 176 5.71 -13.09 11.23
CA GLY A 176 6.99 -12.38 11.22
C GLY A 176 6.87 -10.98 10.61
N TYR A 177 6.09 -10.84 9.54
CA TYR A 177 5.83 -9.53 8.92
C TYR A 177 5.06 -8.60 9.85
N LEU A 178 3.99 -9.10 10.52
CA LEU A 178 3.23 -8.30 11.48
C LEU A 178 4.09 -7.83 12.65
N ALA A 179 4.88 -8.73 13.25
CA ALA A 179 5.78 -8.38 14.35
C ALA A 179 6.84 -7.35 13.92
N SER A 180 7.40 -7.49 12.72
CA SER A 180 8.39 -6.53 12.22
C SER A 180 7.76 -5.19 11.85
N ALA A 181 6.53 -5.18 11.35
CA ALA A 181 5.77 -3.98 11.03
C ALA A 181 5.46 -3.15 12.29
N ASP A 182 5.09 -3.83 13.38
CA ASP A 182 4.88 -3.21 14.70
C ASP A 182 6.16 -2.56 15.21
N VAL A 183 7.30 -3.28 15.15
CA VAL A 183 8.61 -2.75 15.59
C VAL A 183 9.04 -1.49 14.84
N ILE A 184 8.73 -1.38 13.56
CA ILE A 184 9.09 -0.18 12.75
C ILE A 184 8.03 0.91 12.77
N GLY A 185 6.93 0.73 13.51
CA GLY A 185 5.83 1.68 13.62
C GLY A 185 4.89 1.72 12.40
N LEU A 186 4.98 0.75 11.48
CA LEU A 186 4.10 0.72 10.29
C LEU A 186 2.63 0.49 10.66
N THR A 187 2.36 -0.12 11.79
CA THR A 187 1.02 -0.43 12.27
C THR A 187 0.56 0.47 13.42
N ASP A 188 1.30 1.54 13.72
CA ASP A 188 0.95 2.47 14.78
C ASP A 188 -0.46 3.07 14.58
N GLY A 189 -1.26 3.03 15.64
CA GLY A 189 -2.64 3.49 15.60
C GLY A 189 -3.65 2.53 14.99
N VAL A 190 -3.21 1.38 14.43
CA VAL A 190 -4.08 0.36 13.84
C VAL A 190 -4.03 -0.92 14.67
N SER A 191 -5.15 -1.27 15.30
CA SER A 191 -5.27 -2.51 16.09
C SER A 191 -6.35 -3.40 15.49
N LEU A 192 -5.95 -4.32 14.62
CA LEU A 192 -6.83 -5.24 13.90
C LEU A 192 -6.37 -6.69 14.10
N ALA A 193 -7.33 -7.62 14.10
CA ALA A 193 -7.00 -9.04 13.96
C ALA A 193 -6.41 -9.30 12.57
N TRP A 194 -5.55 -10.30 12.45
CA TRP A 194 -4.83 -10.61 11.22
C TRP A 194 -5.73 -10.86 9.99
N ASP A 195 -6.94 -11.39 10.21
CA ASP A 195 -7.94 -11.71 9.20
C ASP A 195 -9.01 -10.63 9.01
N SER A 196 -8.96 -9.56 9.80
CA SER A 196 -9.89 -8.43 9.65
C SER A 196 -9.73 -7.76 8.30
N PRO A 197 -10.83 -7.39 7.61
CA PRO A 197 -10.75 -6.57 6.42
C PRO A 197 -10.20 -5.18 6.77
N VAL A 198 -9.31 -4.66 5.92
CA VAL A 198 -8.81 -3.29 6.06
C VAL A 198 -9.73 -2.31 5.35
N THR A 199 -9.83 -1.10 5.91
CA THR A 199 -10.54 0.02 5.28
C THR A 199 -9.56 0.97 4.56
N ARG A 200 -10.10 1.83 3.72
CA ARG A 200 -9.33 2.84 2.99
C ARG A 200 -8.63 3.84 3.90
N GLY A 201 -9.20 4.12 5.08
CA GLY A 201 -8.59 5.00 6.07
C GLY A 201 -7.56 4.33 6.96
N GLN A 202 -7.42 2.99 6.90
CA GLN A 202 -6.47 2.20 7.69
C GLN A 202 -5.26 1.74 6.87
N THR A 203 -5.26 1.99 5.59
CA THR A 203 -4.18 1.63 4.66
C THR A 203 -3.41 2.85 4.20
#